data_72e067ea14097ceaef71a5bdda1b9d5c
#
_entry.id   72e067ea14097ceaef71a5bdda1b9d5c
#
_cell.length_a   1.000
_cell.length_b   1.000
_cell.length_c   1.000
_cell.angle_alpha   90.00
_cell.angle_beta   90.00
_cell.angle_gamma   90.00
#
_symmetry.space_group_name_H-M   'P 1'
#
loop_
_entity.id
_entity.type
_entity.pdbx_description
1 polymer ?
#
loop_
_entity_poly.entity_id
_entity_poly.type
_entity_poly.pdbx_seq_one_letter_code
_entity_poly.pdbx_strand_id
1 'polypeptide(L)'
;MIPSLSIVTISFNQSEYLRQCIDSVLPQLGPGDQYIVVDPGSTDGSRQIINSYPQIINFYESDNGPADGLNNGFSIAKNEFLYFINSDDTLMDGALNIVRESIKHHNMVDVFCFSGFLANKNLQLLRPMRSFTFSAKRMLNCSTTVFQQGVVFKKQAFYEVGGFNPYNRTCWDAELLFDMSINKSTFLDIDLPIALFRYHDSSITGSATNFLENKANKDRMFFSKYHRFPSTFDRYKMKINTYRKYFYLKY
;
A
#
# COMPACT_ATOMS: atom_id res chain seq x y z
N MET A 1 -0.43 24.49 9.90
CA MET A 1 0.72 24.07 9.06
C MET A 1 0.23 23.06 8.02
N ILE A 2 0.82 23.06 6.85
CA ILE A 2 0.54 22.04 5.82
C ILE A 2 1.25 20.76 6.23
N PRO A 3 0.56 19.61 6.29
CA PRO A 3 1.21 18.34 6.64
C PRO A 3 2.26 17.95 5.60
N SER A 4 3.45 17.57 6.04
CA SER A 4 4.51 17.05 5.18
C SER A 4 4.50 15.52 5.19
N LEU A 5 4.82 14.92 4.04
CA LEU A 5 4.76 13.49 3.78
C LEU A 5 6.16 12.93 3.53
N SER A 6 6.43 11.72 4.00
CA SER A 6 7.53 10.92 3.47
C SER A 6 6.94 9.83 2.58
N ILE A 7 7.24 9.91 1.29
CA ILE A 7 6.79 8.99 0.27
C ILE A 7 7.92 8.01 -0.04
N VAL A 8 7.62 6.71 -0.04
CA VAL A 8 8.58 5.65 -0.36
C VAL A 8 8.12 4.88 -1.60
N THR A 9 9.02 4.70 -2.55
CA THR A 9 8.85 3.76 -3.67
C THR A 9 9.90 2.67 -3.57
N ILE A 10 9.46 1.41 -3.64
CA ILE A 10 10.36 0.27 -3.78
C ILE A 10 10.48 -0.11 -5.26
N SER A 11 11.70 -0.39 -5.70
CA SER A 11 12.00 -0.74 -7.09
C SER A 11 13.00 -1.88 -7.13
N PHE A 12 12.68 -2.95 -7.87
CA PHE A 12 13.62 -4.01 -8.19
C PHE A 12 13.36 -4.51 -9.61
N ASN A 13 14.29 -4.17 -10.53
CA ASN A 13 14.17 -4.46 -11.96
C ASN A 13 12.85 -3.96 -12.57
N GLN A 14 12.56 -2.66 -12.40
CA GLN A 14 11.32 -1.99 -12.80
C GLN A 14 11.56 -0.82 -13.77
N SER A 15 12.63 -0.85 -14.56
CA SER A 15 13.00 0.24 -15.48
C SER A 15 11.87 0.61 -16.46
N GLU A 16 10.98 -0.35 -16.79
CA GLU A 16 9.85 -0.14 -17.71
C GLU A 16 8.82 0.88 -17.14
N TYR A 17 8.57 0.85 -15.82
CA TYR A 17 7.49 1.63 -15.20
C TYR A 17 7.99 2.73 -14.28
N LEU A 18 9.18 2.55 -13.69
CA LEU A 18 9.72 3.38 -12.63
C LEU A 18 9.74 4.88 -12.96
N ARG A 19 10.09 5.25 -14.20
CA ARG A 19 10.09 6.65 -14.63
C ARG A 19 8.70 7.28 -14.52
N GLN A 20 7.66 6.59 -14.97
CA GLN A 20 6.29 7.08 -14.89
C GLN A 20 5.82 7.22 -13.44
N CYS A 21 6.22 6.29 -12.56
CA CYS A 21 5.96 6.41 -11.13
C CYS A 21 6.61 7.67 -10.56
N ILE A 22 7.90 7.87 -10.78
CA ILE A 22 8.64 9.04 -10.28
C ILE A 22 8.05 10.34 -10.80
N ASP A 23 7.77 10.44 -12.11
CA ASP A 23 7.20 11.61 -12.76
C ASP A 23 5.78 11.95 -12.26
N SER A 24 5.06 10.96 -11.73
CA SER A 24 3.74 11.17 -11.11
C SER A 24 3.83 11.73 -9.68
N VAL A 25 4.93 11.49 -8.97
CA VAL A 25 5.13 11.90 -7.57
C VAL A 25 5.83 13.25 -7.47
N LEU A 26 6.96 13.41 -8.14
CA LEU A 26 7.86 14.57 -7.97
C LEU A 26 7.19 15.94 -8.15
N PRO A 27 6.33 16.18 -9.18
CA PRO A 27 5.71 17.49 -9.38
C PRO A 27 4.72 17.88 -8.28
N GLN A 28 4.30 16.92 -7.45
CA GLN A 28 3.30 17.11 -6.41
C GLN A 28 3.90 17.31 -5.01
N LEU A 29 5.23 17.18 -4.87
CA LEU A 29 5.90 17.37 -3.59
C LEU A 29 5.75 18.82 -3.11
N GLY A 30 5.37 18.96 -1.85
CA GLY A 30 5.31 20.23 -1.15
C GLY A 30 6.57 20.50 -0.32
N PRO A 31 6.66 21.72 0.26
CA PRO A 31 7.75 22.04 1.16
C PRO A 31 7.83 21.08 2.34
N GLY A 32 9.00 20.49 2.58
CA GLY A 32 9.24 19.55 3.68
C GLY A 32 8.91 18.07 3.35
N ASP A 33 8.32 17.79 2.20
CA ASP A 33 8.12 16.40 1.78
C ASP A 33 9.46 15.72 1.48
N GLN A 34 9.47 14.40 1.66
CA GLN A 34 10.58 13.54 1.24
C GLN A 34 10.07 12.52 0.23
N TYR A 35 10.83 12.33 -0.83
CA TYR A 35 10.63 11.21 -1.75
C TYR A 35 11.86 10.29 -1.71
N ILE A 36 11.65 9.08 -1.24
CA ILE A 36 12.67 8.05 -1.03
C ILE A 36 12.41 6.93 -2.03
N VAL A 37 13.43 6.53 -2.79
CA VAL A 37 13.37 5.37 -3.67
C VAL A 37 14.36 4.33 -3.19
N VAL A 38 13.86 3.13 -2.88
CA VAL A 38 14.63 1.99 -2.42
C VAL A 38 14.87 1.05 -3.59
N ASP A 39 16.13 0.71 -3.84
CA ASP A 39 16.52 -0.24 -4.89
C ASP A 39 17.62 -1.18 -4.36
N PRO A 40 17.28 -2.45 -4.07
CA PRO A 40 18.22 -3.40 -3.42
C PRO A 40 19.28 -3.98 -4.34
N GLY A 41 19.28 -3.64 -5.64
CA GLY A 41 20.30 -4.16 -6.56
C GLY A 41 19.82 -4.40 -7.98
N SER A 42 18.99 -3.52 -8.53
CA SER A 42 18.53 -3.61 -9.92
C SER A 42 19.68 -3.59 -10.92
N THR A 43 19.52 -4.36 -12.00
CA THR A 43 20.49 -4.51 -13.09
C THR A 43 19.95 -4.12 -14.47
N ASP A 44 18.68 -3.71 -14.53
CA ASP A 44 17.91 -3.45 -15.75
C ASP A 44 17.91 -1.97 -16.20
N GLY A 45 18.65 -1.10 -15.52
CA GLY A 45 18.66 0.35 -15.77
C GLY A 45 17.84 1.17 -14.76
N SER A 46 17.14 0.54 -13.81
CA SER A 46 16.36 1.25 -12.78
C SER A 46 17.22 2.24 -11.99
N ARG A 47 18.44 1.87 -11.58
CA ARG A 47 19.35 2.78 -10.85
C ARG A 47 19.78 4.01 -11.66
N GLN A 48 19.97 3.86 -12.96
CA GLN A 48 20.25 4.99 -13.85
C GLN A 48 19.07 5.96 -13.91
N ILE A 49 17.85 5.43 -13.92
CA ILE A 49 16.63 6.24 -13.84
C ILE A 49 16.60 7.00 -12.51
N ILE A 50 16.75 6.34 -11.38
CA ILE A 50 16.73 6.97 -10.05
C ILE A 50 17.77 8.09 -9.97
N ASN A 51 19.00 7.82 -10.41
CA ASN A 51 20.13 8.77 -10.37
C ASN A 51 19.91 9.99 -11.29
N SER A 52 19.00 9.91 -12.26
CA SER A 52 18.65 11.07 -13.11
C SER A 52 17.76 12.11 -12.42
N TYR A 53 17.28 11.84 -11.19
CA TYR A 53 16.44 12.74 -10.41
C TYR A 53 17.12 13.16 -9.11
N PRO A 54 17.80 14.32 -9.07
CA PRO A 54 18.58 14.76 -7.90
C PRO A 54 17.73 15.07 -6.67
N GLN A 55 16.40 15.17 -6.83
CA GLN A 55 15.47 15.45 -5.72
C GLN A 55 15.11 14.17 -4.92
N ILE A 56 15.41 12.98 -5.47
CA ILE A 56 15.13 11.71 -4.82
C ILE A 56 16.20 11.42 -3.77
N ILE A 57 15.77 10.95 -2.61
CA ILE A 57 16.63 10.32 -1.62
C ILE A 57 16.73 8.84 -2.00
N ASN A 58 17.84 8.43 -2.60
CA ASN A 58 18.07 7.05 -2.98
C ASN A 58 18.57 6.21 -1.80
N PHE A 59 18.08 4.96 -1.71
CA PHE A 59 18.50 3.97 -0.72
C PHE A 59 18.86 2.67 -1.44
N TYR A 60 20.15 2.30 -1.41
CA TYR A 60 20.73 1.23 -2.25
C TYR A 60 21.25 0.02 -1.45
N GLU A 61 20.72 -0.21 -0.28
CA GLU A 61 21.08 -1.40 0.49
C GLU A 61 20.24 -2.61 0.05
N SER A 62 20.82 -3.79 0.13
CA SER A 62 20.12 -5.05 -0.14
C SER A 62 19.00 -5.29 0.87
N ASP A 63 17.93 -5.88 0.40
CA ASP A 63 16.79 -6.28 1.23
C ASP A 63 16.38 -7.75 0.97
N ASN A 64 15.46 -8.24 1.80
CA ASN A 64 14.89 -9.59 1.69
C ASN A 64 13.54 -9.60 0.98
N GLY A 65 13.17 -8.53 0.28
CA GLY A 65 11.92 -8.40 -0.47
C GLY A 65 11.12 -7.14 -0.13
N PRO A 66 9.92 -6.97 -0.72
CA PRO A 66 9.18 -5.70 -0.70
C PRO A 66 8.93 -5.11 0.69
N ALA A 67 8.55 -5.94 1.65
CA ALA A 67 8.27 -5.52 3.03
C ALA A 67 9.54 -4.98 3.73
N ASP A 68 10.68 -5.65 3.53
CA ASP A 68 11.96 -5.25 4.09
C ASP A 68 12.46 -3.95 3.43
N GLY A 69 12.35 -3.85 2.10
CA GLY A 69 12.67 -2.63 1.36
C GLY A 69 11.84 -1.42 1.83
N LEU A 70 10.54 -1.59 2.09
CA LEU A 70 9.70 -0.52 2.64
C LEU A 70 10.10 -0.15 4.07
N ASN A 71 10.42 -1.12 4.92
CA ASN A 71 10.94 -0.86 6.27
C ASN A 71 12.23 -0.03 6.21
N ASN A 72 13.15 -0.38 5.30
CA ASN A 72 14.38 0.36 5.06
C ASN A 72 14.11 1.80 4.61
N GLY A 73 13.22 2.00 3.64
CA GLY A 73 12.81 3.33 3.20
C GLY A 73 12.18 4.16 4.32
N PHE A 74 11.29 3.56 5.10
CA PHE A 74 10.65 4.27 6.21
C PHE A 74 11.58 4.52 7.41
N SER A 75 12.66 3.76 7.57
CA SER A 75 13.65 3.99 8.63
C SER A 75 14.31 5.36 8.54
N ILE A 76 14.47 5.89 7.33
CA ILE A 76 15.05 7.22 7.05
C ILE A 76 13.99 8.32 6.83
N ALA A 77 12.71 7.96 6.88
CA ALA A 77 11.60 8.90 6.75
C ALA A 77 11.53 9.83 7.98
N LYS A 78 11.40 11.15 7.76
CA LYS A 78 11.41 12.16 8.84
C LYS A 78 10.02 12.69 9.19
N ASN A 79 9.07 12.62 8.25
CA ASN A 79 7.76 13.23 8.41
C ASN A 79 6.80 12.38 9.24
N GLU A 80 5.77 13.02 9.77
CA GLU A 80 4.75 12.40 10.60
C GLU A 80 3.88 11.40 9.82
N PHE A 81 3.63 11.68 8.53
CA PHE A 81 2.80 10.83 7.68
C PHE A 81 3.65 10.11 6.66
N LEU A 82 3.41 8.81 6.55
CA LEU A 82 4.08 7.89 5.65
C LEU A 82 3.12 7.47 4.54
N TYR A 83 3.64 7.43 3.34
CA TYR A 83 2.95 6.94 2.16
C TYR A 83 3.89 6.07 1.34
N PHE A 84 3.39 5.00 0.74
CA PHE A 84 4.18 4.25 -0.22
C PHE A 84 3.40 3.97 -1.49
N ILE A 85 4.13 3.97 -2.60
CA ILE A 85 3.62 3.61 -3.91
C ILE A 85 4.65 2.70 -4.59
N ASN A 86 4.19 1.60 -5.19
CA ASN A 86 5.08 0.69 -5.89
C ASN A 86 5.56 1.33 -7.20
N SER A 87 6.73 0.90 -7.69
CA SER A 87 7.36 1.47 -8.89
C SER A 87 6.60 1.22 -10.20
N ASP A 88 5.64 0.31 -10.21
CA ASP A 88 4.76 0.01 -11.34
C ASP A 88 3.43 0.79 -11.31
N ASP A 89 3.13 1.49 -10.19
CA ASP A 89 1.93 2.30 -9.99
C ASP A 89 2.19 3.79 -10.23
N THR A 90 1.14 4.62 -10.28
CA THR A 90 1.26 6.07 -10.44
C THR A 90 0.28 6.83 -9.56
N LEU A 91 0.67 8.04 -9.12
CA LEU A 91 -0.27 8.99 -8.53
C LEU A 91 -1.11 9.67 -9.62
N MET A 92 -2.32 10.05 -9.25
CA MET A 92 -3.15 10.94 -10.06
C MET A 92 -2.76 12.39 -9.80
N ASP A 93 -3.03 13.28 -10.75
CA ASP A 93 -2.79 14.71 -10.59
C ASP A 93 -3.55 15.27 -9.39
N GLY A 94 -2.85 16.04 -8.55
CA GLY A 94 -3.41 16.63 -7.33
C GLY A 94 -3.57 15.67 -6.15
N ALA A 95 -3.13 14.41 -6.27
CA ALA A 95 -3.27 13.38 -5.23
C ALA A 95 -2.69 13.82 -3.88
N LEU A 96 -1.46 14.34 -3.84
CA LEU A 96 -0.84 14.73 -2.58
C LEU A 96 -1.52 15.94 -1.93
N ASN A 97 -2.18 16.81 -2.70
CA ASN A 97 -3.00 17.89 -2.15
C ASN A 97 -4.27 17.34 -1.50
N ILE A 98 -4.94 16.36 -2.13
CA ILE A 98 -6.11 15.67 -1.54
C ILE A 98 -5.71 15.03 -0.22
N VAL A 99 -4.56 14.35 -0.17
CA VAL A 99 -4.03 13.73 1.05
C VAL A 99 -3.80 14.77 2.15
N ARG A 100 -3.10 15.88 1.84
CA ARG A 100 -2.81 16.93 2.82
C ARG A 100 -4.05 17.58 3.38
N GLU A 101 -5.03 17.94 2.54
CA GLU A 101 -6.29 18.52 3.01
C GLU A 101 -7.07 17.52 3.87
N SER A 102 -7.07 16.23 3.51
CA SER A 102 -7.72 15.20 4.31
C SER A 102 -7.08 15.05 5.70
N ILE A 103 -5.76 15.05 5.78
CA ILE A 103 -5.02 15.01 7.05
C ILE A 103 -5.34 16.24 7.91
N LYS A 104 -5.35 17.42 7.30
CA LYS A 104 -5.63 18.69 7.99
C LYS A 104 -7.02 18.71 8.61
N HIS A 105 -8.03 18.17 7.91
CA HIS A 105 -9.41 18.10 8.40
C HIS A 105 -9.65 16.97 9.40
N HIS A 106 -8.78 15.95 9.43
CA HIS A 106 -8.96 14.73 10.24
C HIS A 106 -7.68 14.36 11.00
N ASN A 107 -7.09 15.32 11.71
CA ASN A 107 -5.78 15.19 12.37
C ASN A 107 -5.67 14.08 13.43
N MET A 108 -6.81 13.59 13.96
CA MET A 108 -6.85 12.48 14.93
C MET A 108 -6.87 11.11 14.27
N VAL A 109 -6.96 11.02 12.94
CA VAL A 109 -6.96 9.76 12.20
C VAL A 109 -5.55 9.24 12.02
N ASP A 110 -5.36 7.95 12.20
CA ASP A 110 -4.05 7.31 12.09
C ASP A 110 -3.80 6.70 10.70
N VAL A 111 -4.88 6.22 10.04
CA VAL A 111 -4.80 5.56 8.71
C VAL A 111 -5.90 6.10 7.81
N PHE A 112 -5.50 6.69 6.70
CA PHE A 112 -6.37 7.18 5.64
C PHE A 112 -6.40 6.18 4.48
N CYS A 113 -7.59 5.81 4.02
CA CYS A 113 -7.79 4.85 2.95
C CYS A 113 -8.54 5.55 1.79
N PHE A 114 -7.81 6.01 0.82
CA PHE A 114 -8.35 6.65 -0.38
C PHE A 114 -8.79 5.63 -1.43
N SER A 115 -9.52 6.09 -2.44
CA SER A 115 -9.86 5.33 -3.64
C SER A 115 -8.85 5.57 -4.77
N GLY A 116 -9.06 4.90 -5.90
CA GLY A 116 -8.28 5.05 -7.12
C GLY A 116 -8.85 4.21 -8.25
N PHE A 117 -8.02 3.83 -9.20
CA PHE A 117 -8.45 3.02 -10.33
C PHE A 117 -7.48 1.87 -10.60
N LEU A 118 -8.04 0.74 -11.03
CA LEU A 118 -7.29 -0.29 -11.74
C LEU A 118 -7.06 0.20 -13.17
N ALA A 119 -5.83 0.12 -13.64
CA ALA A 119 -5.44 0.46 -15.00
C ALA A 119 -4.68 -0.70 -15.67
N ASN A 120 -4.69 -0.74 -16.98
CA ASN A 120 -3.83 -1.66 -17.73
C ASN A 120 -2.37 -1.17 -17.78
N LYS A 121 -1.48 -1.93 -18.42
CA LYS A 121 -0.07 -1.59 -18.54
C LYS A 121 0.21 -0.20 -19.16
N ASN A 122 -0.71 0.32 -19.97
CA ASN A 122 -0.63 1.63 -20.62
C ASN A 122 -1.36 2.73 -19.84
N LEU A 123 -1.72 2.51 -18.57
CA LEU A 123 -2.48 3.41 -17.71
C LEU A 123 -3.90 3.75 -18.20
N GLN A 124 -4.48 2.96 -19.09
CA GLN A 124 -5.88 3.10 -19.45
C GLN A 124 -6.75 2.55 -18.32
N LEU A 125 -7.72 3.34 -17.87
CA LEU A 125 -8.59 2.98 -16.75
C LEU A 125 -9.47 1.78 -17.09
N LEU A 126 -9.49 0.78 -16.20
CA LEU A 126 -10.32 -0.41 -16.33
C LEU A 126 -11.54 -0.37 -15.42
N ARG A 127 -11.36 0.00 -14.14
CA ARG A 127 -12.45 0.11 -13.18
C ARG A 127 -12.03 0.89 -11.93
N PRO A 128 -12.99 1.49 -11.21
CA PRO A 128 -12.71 2.11 -9.92
C PRO A 128 -12.29 1.06 -8.88
N MET A 129 -11.43 1.49 -7.97
CA MET A 129 -10.96 0.74 -6.80
C MET A 129 -11.29 1.57 -5.56
N ARG A 130 -12.19 1.05 -4.72
CA ARG A 130 -12.63 1.75 -3.51
C ARG A 130 -12.17 1.03 -2.27
N SER A 131 -11.79 1.79 -1.26
CA SER A 131 -11.65 1.30 0.11
C SER A 131 -13.00 1.31 0.80
N PHE A 132 -13.24 0.33 1.67
CA PHE A 132 -14.45 0.27 2.51
C PHE A 132 -14.02 0.15 3.95
N THR A 133 -14.85 0.63 4.88
CA THR A 133 -14.57 0.66 6.31
C THR A 133 -13.75 -0.54 6.78
N PHE A 134 -12.51 -0.24 7.15
CA PHE A 134 -11.55 -1.27 7.53
C PHE A 134 -11.70 -1.65 9.01
N SER A 135 -11.59 -2.91 9.31
CA SER A 135 -11.26 -3.45 10.62
C SER A 135 -10.71 -4.87 10.45
N ALA A 136 -9.89 -5.31 11.40
CA ALA A 136 -9.36 -6.66 11.41
C ALA A 136 -10.46 -7.72 11.30
N LYS A 137 -11.61 -7.53 11.97
CA LYS A 137 -12.77 -8.42 11.87
C LYS A 137 -13.36 -8.47 10.45
N ARG A 138 -13.53 -7.32 9.80
CA ARG A 138 -14.10 -7.26 8.43
C ARG A 138 -13.13 -7.86 7.42
N MET A 139 -11.84 -7.59 7.56
CA MET A 139 -10.80 -8.17 6.73
C MET A 139 -10.80 -9.70 6.81
N LEU A 140 -10.73 -10.27 8.02
CA LEU A 140 -10.74 -11.73 8.23
C LEU A 140 -12.02 -12.40 7.71
N ASN A 141 -13.15 -11.69 7.72
CA ASN A 141 -14.41 -12.18 7.16
C ASN A 141 -14.56 -11.88 5.64
N CYS A 142 -13.54 -11.38 4.96
CA CYS A 142 -13.56 -10.99 3.55
C CYS A 142 -14.67 -9.97 3.20
N SER A 143 -15.09 -9.14 4.17
CA SER A 143 -16.19 -8.16 4.03
C SER A 143 -15.72 -6.71 3.88
N THR A 144 -14.44 -6.50 3.63
CA THR A 144 -13.86 -5.20 3.29
C THR A 144 -12.84 -5.33 2.16
N THR A 145 -12.52 -4.20 1.54
CA THR A 145 -11.39 -4.02 0.63
C THR A 145 -10.63 -2.78 1.05
N VAL A 146 -9.33 -2.79 0.84
CA VAL A 146 -8.50 -1.60 0.87
C VAL A 146 -7.78 -1.50 -0.47
N PHE A 147 -7.77 -0.33 -1.03
CA PHE A 147 -6.96 0.02 -2.18
C PHE A 147 -5.58 0.43 -1.65
N GLN A 148 -4.58 -0.46 -1.74
CA GLN A 148 -3.27 -0.28 -1.11
C GLN A 148 -2.58 1.00 -1.56
N GLN A 149 -2.65 1.34 -2.85
CA GLN A 149 -2.08 2.55 -3.43
C GLN A 149 -2.75 3.84 -2.92
N GLY A 150 -3.83 3.73 -2.19
CA GLY A 150 -4.53 4.84 -1.53
C GLY A 150 -4.31 4.91 -0.02
N VAL A 151 -3.35 4.17 0.55
CA VAL A 151 -3.17 4.10 2.01
C VAL A 151 -2.07 5.03 2.47
N VAL A 152 -2.43 5.99 3.34
CA VAL A 152 -1.50 6.90 4.04
C VAL A 152 -1.69 6.72 5.53
N PHE A 153 -0.62 6.68 6.30
CA PHE A 153 -0.70 6.43 7.73
C PHE A 153 0.30 7.24 8.54
N LYS A 154 0.00 7.45 9.84
CA LYS A 154 0.93 8.06 10.77
C LYS A 154 2.13 7.18 11.01
N LYS A 155 3.31 7.78 11.03
CA LYS A 155 4.58 7.15 11.38
C LYS A 155 4.53 6.46 12.75
N GLN A 156 3.88 7.08 13.73
CA GLN A 156 3.70 6.51 15.06
C GLN A 156 2.94 5.18 15.00
N ALA A 157 1.78 5.14 14.32
CA ALA A 157 0.97 3.93 14.19
C ALA A 157 1.72 2.79 13.48
N PHE A 158 2.59 3.12 12.53
CA PHE A 158 3.45 2.15 11.84
C PHE A 158 4.46 1.50 12.80
N TYR A 159 5.16 2.31 13.60
CA TYR A 159 6.17 1.77 14.51
C TYR A 159 5.59 1.09 15.74
N GLU A 160 4.41 1.49 16.20
CA GLU A 160 3.72 0.82 17.32
C GLU A 160 3.38 -0.64 17.04
N VAL A 161 3.24 -1.02 15.75
CA VAL A 161 3.00 -2.42 15.36
C VAL A 161 4.26 -3.12 14.82
N GLY A 162 5.41 -2.45 14.85
CA GLY A 162 6.69 -3.02 14.43
C GLY A 162 6.97 -2.95 12.92
N GLY A 163 6.17 -2.19 12.16
CA GLY A 163 6.34 -2.03 10.72
C GLY A 163 5.81 -3.21 9.90
N PHE A 164 6.28 -3.34 8.66
CA PHE A 164 5.94 -4.48 7.81
C PHE A 164 6.65 -5.75 8.25
N ASN A 165 5.94 -6.88 8.19
CA ASN A 165 6.51 -8.19 8.46
C ASN A 165 7.34 -8.68 7.25
N PRO A 166 8.70 -8.73 7.32
CA PRO A 166 9.54 -9.10 6.20
C PRO A 166 9.43 -10.59 5.81
N TYR A 167 8.85 -11.42 6.68
CA TYR A 167 8.59 -12.84 6.39
C TYR A 167 7.29 -13.09 5.63
N ASN A 168 6.39 -12.08 5.54
CA ASN A 168 5.18 -12.17 4.75
C ASN A 168 5.42 -11.61 3.34
N ARG A 169 5.55 -12.50 2.35
CA ARG A 169 5.84 -12.13 0.96
C ARG A 169 4.60 -11.94 0.06
N THR A 170 3.40 -12.14 0.60
CA THR A 170 2.17 -12.21 -0.24
C THR A 170 1.11 -11.18 0.09
N CYS A 171 0.97 -10.80 1.37
CA CYS A 171 -0.05 -9.85 1.82
C CYS A 171 0.44 -9.02 3.02
N TRP A 172 1.70 -8.62 2.96
CA TRP A 172 2.38 -7.81 3.98
C TRP A 172 1.71 -6.46 4.21
N ASP A 173 1.15 -5.86 3.18
CA ASP A 173 0.35 -4.63 3.22
C ASP A 173 -0.95 -4.82 4.02
N ALA A 174 -1.66 -5.90 3.75
CA ALA A 174 -2.88 -6.23 4.47
C ALA A 174 -2.61 -6.64 5.92
N GLU A 175 -1.48 -7.31 6.21
CA GLU A 175 -1.05 -7.65 7.56
C GLU A 175 -0.75 -6.41 8.38
N LEU A 176 -0.03 -5.42 7.83
CA LEU A 176 0.21 -4.14 8.51
C LEU A 176 -1.10 -3.48 8.95
N LEU A 177 -2.07 -3.35 8.04
CA LEU A 177 -3.36 -2.75 8.37
C LEU A 177 -4.15 -3.58 9.38
N PHE A 178 -4.03 -4.90 9.32
CA PHE A 178 -4.60 -5.79 10.32
C PHE A 178 -4.00 -5.53 11.70
N ASP A 179 -2.68 -5.45 11.82
CA ASP A 179 -1.98 -5.21 13.07
C ASP A 179 -2.28 -3.82 13.64
N MET A 180 -2.30 -2.78 12.79
CA MET A 180 -2.76 -1.44 13.18
C MET A 180 -4.19 -1.47 13.72
N SER A 181 -5.11 -2.22 13.07
CA SER A 181 -6.49 -2.35 13.54
C SER A 181 -6.60 -3.13 14.87
N ILE A 182 -5.74 -4.12 15.11
CA ILE A 182 -5.66 -4.81 16.41
C ILE A 182 -5.14 -3.87 17.49
N ASN A 183 -4.16 -3.03 17.14
CA ASN A 183 -3.59 -2.00 18.02
C ASN A 183 -4.50 -0.77 18.21
N LYS A 184 -5.74 -0.82 17.69
CA LYS A 184 -6.78 0.21 17.82
C LYS A 184 -6.48 1.53 17.09
N SER A 185 -5.62 1.53 16.08
CA SER A 185 -5.47 2.68 15.17
C SER A 185 -6.82 3.06 14.56
N THR A 186 -7.04 4.36 14.40
CA THR A 186 -8.26 4.92 13.80
C THR A 186 -8.14 4.95 12.28
N PHE A 187 -9.17 4.47 11.58
CA PHE A 187 -9.23 4.41 10.11
C PHE A 187 -10.29 5.34 9.57
N LEU A 188 -9.99 6.00 8.46
CA LEU A 188 -10.94 6.83 7.70
C LEU A 188 -10.89 6.46 6.22
N ASP A 189 -12.05 6.08 5.69
CA ASP A 189 -12.20 5.84 4.25
C ASP A 189 -12.64 7.13 3.56
N ILE A 190 -11.97 7.46 2.46
CA ILE A 190 -12.21 8.66 1.67
C ILE A 190 -12.36 8.25 0.20
N ASP A 191 -13.56 8.43 -0.36
CA ASP A 191 -13.84 8.09 -1.76
C ASP A 191 -13.38 9.21 -2.72
N LEU A 192 -12.11 9.57 -2.61
CA LEU A 192 -11.41 10.45 -3.53
C LEU A 192 -10.26 9.65 -4.18
N PRO A 193 -10.23 9.57 -5.51
CA PRO A 193 -9.19 8.78 -6.18
C PRO A 193 -7.86 9.53 -6.19
N ILE A 194 -6.79 8.84 -5.75
CA ILE A 194 -5.45 9.42 -5.67
C ILE A 194 -4.39 8.65 -6.46
N ALA A 195 -4.64 7.41 -6.85
CA ALA A 195 -3.63 6.58 -7.51
C ALA A 195 -4.22 5.63 -8.56
N LEU A 196 -3.35 5.17 -9.46
CA LEU A 196 -3.63 4.13 -10.43
C LEU A 196 -2.84 2.87 -10.07
N PHE A 197 -3.54 1.76 -9.87
CA PHE A 197 -2.93 0.43 -9.75
C PHE A 197 -2.76 -0.16 -11.14
N ARG A 198 -1.52 -0.36 -11.56
CA ARG A 198 -1.20 -0.93 -12.87
C ARG A 198 -1.26 -2.47 -12.82
N TYR A 199 -2.12 -3.05 -13.64
CA TYR A 199 -2.21 -4.50 -13.81
C TYR A 199 -1.41 -4.95 -15.02
N HIS A 200 -0.44 -5.86 -14.80
CA HIS A 200 0.37 -6.49 -15.83
C HIS A 200 0.77 -7.90 -15.39
N ASP A 201 1.24 -8.72 -16.34
CA ASP A 201 1.47 -10.16 -16.12
C ASP A 201 2.58 -10.48 -15.11
N SER A 202 3.54 -9.58 -14.93
CA SER A 202 4.64 -9.73 -13.96
C SER A 202 4.32 -9.16 -12.57
N SER A 203 3.10 -8.66 -12.31
CA SER A 203 2.71 -8.15 -11.00
C SER A 203 2.58 -9.29 -9.97
N ILE A 204 2.97 -9.03 -8.72
CA ILE A 204 2.89 -10.01 -7.61
C ILE A 204 1.45 -10.54 -7.44
N THR A 205 0.46 -9.69 -7.62
CA THR A 205 -0.96 -10.03 -7.50
C THR A 205 -1.46 -10.98 -8.60
N GLY A 206 -0.82 -11.01 -9.75
CA GLY A 206 -1.16 -11.88 -10.89
C GLY A 206 -0.62 -13.31 -10.79
N SER A 207 0.27 -13.59 -9.84
CA SER A 207 0.96 -14.88 -9.71
C SER A 207 0.11 -15.90 -8.98
N ALA A 208 -0.22 -17.03 -9.66
CA ALA A 208 -0.96 -18.15 -9.08
C ALA A 208 -0.16 -18.92 -7.99
N THR A 209 1.17 -18.75 -7.94
CA THR A 209 2.07 -19.47 -7.03
C THR A 209 1.90 -19.04 -5.56
N ASN A 210 1.40 -17.85 -5.30
CA ASN A 210 1.29 -17.28 -3.96
C ASN A 210 0.01 -17.67 -3.20
N PHE A 211 -0.87 -18.47 -3.79
CA PHE A 211 -2.18 -18.80 -3.19
C PHE A 211 -2.09 -19.51 -1.84
N LEU A 212 -1.22 -20.52 -1.74
CA LEU A 212 -1.08 -21.33 -0.50
C LEU A 212 -0.47 -20.50 0.64
N GLU A 213 0.55 -19.71 0.32
CA GLU A 213 1.22 -18.82 1.28
C GLU A 213 0.27 -17.72 1.76
N ASN A 214 -0.46 -17.07 0.85
CA ASN A 214 -1.47 -16.07 1.18
C ASN A 214 -2.56 -16.65 2.10
N LYS A 215 -3.00 -17.90 1.84
CA LYS A 215 -3.94 -18.60 2.72
C LYS A 215 -3.34 -18.84 4.10
N ALA A 216 -2.10 -19.30 4.18
CA ALA A 216 -1.41 -19.56 5.45
C ALA A 216 -1.25 -18.27 6.27
N ASN A 217 -0.87 -17.17 5.65
CA ASN A 217 -0.76 -15.86 6.28
C ASN A 217 -2.12 -15.37 6.83
N LYS A 218 -3.21 -15.51 6.06
CA LYS A 218 -4.57 -15.18 6.52
C LYS A 218 -5.03 -16.07 7.67
N ASP A 219 -4.73 -17.37 7.64
CA ASP A 219 -5.05 -18.30 8.73
C ASP A 219 -4.26 -17.95 10.01
N ARG A 220 -3.01 -17.50 9.90
CA ARG A 220 -2.19 -16.99 11.00
C ARG A 220 -2.80 -15.71 11.61
N MET A 221 -3.19 -14.73 10.80
CA MET A 221 -3.88 -13.51 11.26
C MET A 221 -5.23 -13.85 11.93
N PHE A 222 -5.96 -14.84 11.40
CA PHE A 222 -7.20 -15.30 12.04
C PHE A 222 -6.92 -15.92 13.41
N PHE A 223 -5.89 -16.76 13.51
CA PHE A 223 -5.48 -17.37 14.78
C PHE A 223 -5.02 -16.31 15.80
N SER A 224 -4.24 -15.32 15.39
CA SER A 224 -3.78 -14.25 16.31
C SER A 224 -4.95 -13.48 16.94
N LYS A 225 -6.05 -13.29 16.19
CA LYS A 225 -7.23 -12.59 16.68
C LYS A 225 -8.19 -13.44 17.50
N TYR A 226 -8.43 -14.69 17.08
CA TYR A 226 -9.50 -15.52 17.64
C TYR A 226 -8.98 -16.72 18.46
N HIS A 227 -7.67 -16.91 18.56
CA HIS A 227 -6.98 -18.02 19.24
C HIS A 227 -7.46 -19.41 18.75
N ARG A 228 -7.93 -19.48 17.51
CA ARG A 228 -8.32 -20.71 16.79
C ARG A 228 -8.18 -20.51 15.28
N PHE A 229 -8.06 -21.59 14.55
CA PHE A 229 -8.10 -21.56 13.09
C PHE A 229 -9.53 -21.41 12.55
N PRO A 230 -9.71 -20.90 11.31
CA PRO A 230 -11.03 -20.78 10.68
C PRO A 230 -11.70 -22.15 10.55
N SER A 231 -12.92 -22.29 11.07
CA SER A 231 -13.76 -23.46 10.88
C SER A 231 -14.36 -23.53 9.46
N THR A 232 -15.00 -24.62 9.11
CA THR A 232 -15.74 -24.77 7.85
C THR A 232 -16.81 -23.69 7.70
N PHE A 233 -17.50 -23.35 8.78
CA PHE A 233 -18.51 -22.29 8.82
C PHE A 233 -17.89 -20.90 8.57
N ASP A 234 -16.75 -20.59 9.19
CA ASP A 234 -16.03 -19.32 8.94
C ASP A 234 -15.65 -19.20 7.45
N ARG A 235 -15.10 -20.27 6.87
CA ARG A 235 -14.70 -20.29 5.44
C ARG A 235 -15.91 -20.15 4.50
N TYR A 236 -17.04 -20.74 4.84
CA TYR A 236 -18.29 -20.57 4.09
C TYR A 236 -18.78 -19.12 4.13
N LYS A 237 -18.78 -18.50 5.32
CA LYS A 237 -19.11 -17.09 5.51
C LYS A 237 -18.18 -16.16 4.74
N MET A 238 -16.87 -16.41 4.78
CA MET A 238 -15.86 -15.66 3.99
C MET A 238 -16.18 -15.75 2.49
N LYS A 239 -16.52 -16.93 1.98
CA LYS A 239 -16.89 -17.13 0.58
C LYS A 239 -18.13 -16.33 0.19
N ILE A 240 -19.19 -16.34 1.00
CA ILE A 240 -20.39 -15.51 0.76
C ILE A 240 -20.04 -14.03 0.73
N ASN A 241 -19.27 -13.56 1.70
CA ASN A 241 -18.89 -12.14 1.78
C ASN A 241 -18.03 -11.73 0.57
N THR A 242 -17.16 -12.61 0.10
CA THR A 242 -16.40 -12.37 -1.13
C THR A 242 -17.32 -12.16 -2.33
N TYR A 243 -18.33 -13.02 -2.53
CA TYR A 243 -19.30 -12.86 -3.62
C TYR A 243 -20.12 -11.57 -3.48
N ARG A 244 -20.60 -11.25 -2.28
CA ARG A 244 -21.32 -9.99 -2.01
C ARG A 244 -20.45 -8.77 -2.35
N LYS A 245 -19.19 -8.77 -1.92
CA LYS A 245 -18.24 -7.70 -2.21
C LYS A 245 -18.04 -7.48 -3.72
N TYR A 246 -17.87 -8.55 -4.50
CA TYR A 246 -17.76 -8.46 -5.95
C TYR A 246 -19.03 -7.91 -6.61
N PHE A 247 -20.20 -8.24 -6.06
CA PHE A 247 -21.47 -7.70 -6.56
C PHE A 247 -21.55 -6.18 -6.35
N TYR A 248 -21.20 -5.69 -5.15
CA TYR A 248 -21.18 -4.24 -4.85
C TYR A 248 -20.06 -3.46 -5.57
N LEU A 249 -19.00 -4.12 -6.02
CA LEU A 249 -17.93 -3.48 -6.80
C LEU A 249 -18.25 -3.39 -8.30
N LYS A 250 -19.31 -4.04 -8.76
CA LYS A 250 -19.71 -4.06 -10.18
C LYS A 250 -20.72 -2.95 -10.52
N TYR A 251 -21.34 -2.34 -9.55
CA TYR A 251 -22.31 -1.25 -9.64
C TYR A 251 -21.87 -0.09 -8.73
#